data_d90cd91ae7afbff2b328990fc2e663ab
#
_entry.id   d90cd91ae7afbff2b328990fc2e663ab
#
_cell.length_a   1.000
_cell.length_b   1.000
_cell.length_c   1.000
_cell.angle_alpha   90.00
_cell.angle_beta   90.00
_cell.angle_gamma   90.00
#
_symmetry.space_group_name_H-M   'P 1'
#
loop_
_entity.id
_entity.type
_entity.pdbx_description
1 polymer ?
#
loop_
_entity_poly.entity_id
_entity_poly.type
_entity_poly.pdbx_seq_one_letter_code
_entity_poly.pdbx_strand_id
1 'polypeptide(L)'
;MILFFDTSALVKLYIVEDGSEITHREAHQAEILAVSRIAWAEFHAALARRARMVPADEPALDEARHALASQWPDFLVLDVSQSIVELAGAHADLFALRAYDAVQLATAAHLADQSEKPVKFACFDRRLNKAAAALGMDTL
;
A
#
# COMPACT_ATOMS: atom_id res chain seq x y z
N MET A 1 0.80 -15.19 -6.69
CA MET A 1 0.08 -14.41 -5.66
C MET A 1 -0.07 -12.96 -6.10
N ILE A 2 -1.02 -12.26 -5.55
CA ILE A 2 -1.19 -10.82 -5.71
C ILE A 2 -0.51 -10.13 -4.52
N LEU A 3 0.34 -9.15 -4.78
CA LEU A 3 0.95 -8.33 -3.74
C LEU A 3 0.21 -6.99 -3.67
N PHE A 4 -0.53 -6.77 -2.60
CA PHE A 4 -1.22 -5.51 -2.35
C PHE A 4 -0.34 -4.60 -1.49
N PHE A 5 -0.08 -3.39 -1.98
CA PHE A 5 0.75 -2.41 -1.28
C PHE A 5 -0.09 -1.43 -0.48
N ASP A 6 0.13 -1.38 0.82
CA ASP A 6 -0.10 -0.18 1.60
C ASP A 6 0.96 0.88 1.22
N THR A 7 0.64 2.14 1.44
CA THR A 7 1.53 3.24 1.04
C THR A 7 2.92 3.16 1.66
N SER A 8 3.04 2.66 2.89
CA SER A 8 4.33 2.47 3.56
C SER A 8 5.27 1.54 2.80
N ALA A 9 4.73 0.50 2.16
CA ALA A 9 5.49 -0.42 1.31
C ALA A 9 5.66 0.13 -0.11
N LEU A 10 4.65 0.77 -0.67
CA LEU A 10 4.71 1.36 -2.01
C LEU A 10 5.87 2.35 -2.14
N VAL A 11 6.07 3.21 -1.14
CA VAL A 11 7.18 4.17 -1.10
C VAL A 11 8.53 3.47 -1.23
N LYS A 12 8.69 2.30 -0.62
CA LYS A 12 9.95 1.53 -0.61
C LYS A 12 10.32 0.91 -1.96
N LEU A 13 9.39 0.84 -2.91
CA LEU A 13 9.72 0.48 -4.29
C LEU A 13 10.50 1.60 -5.02
N TYR A 14 10.32 2.83 -4.60
CA TYR A 14 10.82 4.01 -5.32
C TYR A 14 11.86 4.80 -4.54
N ILE A 15 11.91 4.65 -3.23
CA ILE A 15 12.89 5.27 -2.33
C ILE A 15 13.69 4.17 -1.66
N VAL A 16 15.02 4.27 -1.72
CA VAL A 16 15.92 3.31 -1.07
C VAL A 16 15.99 3.62 0.42
N GLU A 17 15.44 2.71 1.22
CA GLU A 17 15.41 2.80 2.68
C GLU A 17 15.27 1.40 3.31
N ASP A 18 15.24 1.30 4.63
CA ASP A 18 14.99 0.04 5.31
C ASP A 18 13.68 -0.59 4.81
N GLY A 19 13.74 -1.88 4.47
CA GLY A 19 12.60 -2.61 3.92
C GLY A 19 12.50 -2.60 2.39
N SER A 20 13.26 -1.78 1.67
CA SER A 20 13.22 -1.75 0.20
C SER A 20 13.62 -3.08 -0.42
N GLU A 21 14.63 -3.74 0.11
CA GLU A 21 15.11 -5.03 -0.41
C GLU A 21 14.02 -6.12 -0.36
N ILE A 22 13.35 -6.28 0.78
CA ILE A 22 12.27 -7.26 0.90
C ILE A 22 11.09 -6.87 0.02
N THR A 23 10.75 -5.58 -0.06
CA THR A 23 9.66 -5.08 -0.90
C THR A 23 9.91 -5.39 -2.38
N HIS A 24 11.11 -5.13 -2.88
CA HIS A 24 11.49 -5.46 -4.26
C HIS A 24 11.46 -6.96 -4.53
N ARG A 25 11.98 -7.76 -3.60
CA ARG A 25 11.98 -9.22 -3.75
C ARG A 25 10.55 -9.77 -3.86
N GLU A 26 9.68 -9.34 -2.98
CA GLU A 26 8.27 -9.78 -3.00
C GLU A 26 7.53 -9.28 -4.24
N ALA A 27 7.82 -8.05 -4.67
CA ALA A 27 7.25 -7.52 -5.91
C ALA A 27 7.66 -8.33 -7.15
N HIS A 28 8.92 -8.80 -7.20
CA HIS A 28 9.39 -9.65 -8.30
C HIS A 28 8.75 -11.05 -8.32
N GLN A 29 8.34 -11.55 -7.18
CA GLN A 29 7.70 -12.87 -7.06
C GLN A 29 6.19 -12.81 -7.35
N ALA A 30 5.59 -11.65 -7.25
CA ALA A 30 4.16 -11.48 -7.44
C ALA A 30 3.78 -11.50 -8.94
N GLU A 31 2.65 -12.12 -9.24
CA GLU A 31 2.07 -12.10 -10.58
C GLU A 31 1.37 -10.77 -10.87
N ILE A 32 0.79 -10.17 -9.85
CA ILE A 32 0.02 -8.92 -9.91
C ILE A 32 0.43 -8.03 -8.75
N LEU A 33 0.71 -6.77 -9.05
CA LEU A 33 0.91 -5.72 -8.06
C LEU A 33 -0.37 -4.90 -7.96
N ALA A 34 -0.93 -4.78 -6.76
CA ALA A 34 -2.21 -4.12 -6.53
C ALA A 34 -2.09 -2.97 -5.52
N VAL A 35 -2.88 -1.94 -5.72
CA VAL A 35 -2.95 -0.77 -4.84
C VAL A 35 -4.39 -0.28 -4.74
N SER A 36 -4.71 0.41 -3.63
CA SER A 36 -5.88 1.27 -3.60
C SER A 36 -5.61 2.54 -4.41
N ARG A 37 -6.65 3.08 -5.05
CA ARG A 37 -6.56 4.35 -5.78
C ARG A 37 -6.06 5.50 -4.90
N ILE A 38 -6.37 5.50 -3.60
CA ILE A 38 -5.89 6.53 -2.67
C ILE A 38 -4.37 6.49 -2.44
N ALA A 39 -3.72 5.38 -2.76
CA ALA A 39 -2.27 5.25 -2.60
C ALA A 39 -1.51 6.30 -3.42
N TRP A 40 -2.06 6.74 -4.55
CA TRP A 40 -1.50 7.85 -5.32
C TRP A 40 -1.36 9.12 -4.47
N ALA A 41 -2.45 9.56 -3.84
CA ALA A 41 -2.44 10.76 -3.01
C ALA A 41 -1.56 10.59 -1.76
N GLU A 42 -1.63 9.44 -1.11
CA GLU A 42 -0.83 9.15 0.08
C GLU A 42 0.67 9.09 -0.23
N PHE A 43 1.04 8.51 -1.36
CA PHE A 43 2.43 8.47 -1.83
C PHE A 43 2.99 9.88 -2.03
N HIS A 44 2.26 10.72 -2.75
CA HIS A 44 2.67 12.11 -2.96
C HIS A 44 2.74 12.92 -1.66
N ALA A 45 1.80 12.72 -0.75
CA ALA A 45 1.81 13.34 0.57
C ALA A 45 3.03 12.91 1.40
N ALA A 46 3.39 11.62 1.36
CA ALA A 46 4.56 11.10 2.05
C ALA A 46 5.86 11.70 1.51
N LEU A 47 6.00 11.80 0.18
CA LEU A 47 7.17 12.40 -0.45
C LEU A 47 7.27 13.91 -0.17
N ALA A 48 6.15 14.62 -0.23
CA ALA A 48 6.09 16.04 0.11
C ALA A 48 6.53 16.32 1.56
N ARG A 49 6.11 15.45 2.49
CA ARG A 49 6.55 15.52 3.89
C ARG A 49 8.07 15.32 4.01
N ARG A 50 8.62 14.33 3.33
CA ARG A 50 10.08 14.07 3.32
C ARG A 50 10.85 15.25 2.76
N ALA A 51 10.38 15.87 1.68
CA ALA A 51 11.01 17.07 1.08
C ALA A 51 11.05 18.25 2.05
N ARG A 52 10.01 18.43 2.86
CA ARG A 52 10.01 19.48 3.90
C ARG A 52 10.99 19.18 5.03
N MET A 53 11.18 17.92 5.38
CA MET A 53 12.10 17.50 6.45
C MET A 53 13.56 17.53 5.99
N VAL A 54 13.84 17.11 4.76
CA VAL A 54 15.20 17.06 4.19
C VAL A 54 15.14 17.59 2.75
N PRO A 55 15.22 18.91 2.54
CA PRO A 55 15.11 19.52 1.20
C PRO A 55 16.15 19.02 0.19
N ALA A 56 17.30 18.55 0.65
CA ALA A 56 18.34 17.98 -0.20
C ALA A 56 17.92 16.68 -0.92
N ASP A 57 16.88 16.00 -0.42
CA ASP A 57 16.37 14.76 -1.02
C ASP A 57 15.42 15.03 -2.21
N GLU A 58 15.04 16.26 -2.47
CA GLU A 58 14.04 16.61 -3.51
C GLU A 58 14.34 15.99 -4.88
N PRO A 59 15.59 15.94 -5.41
CA PRO A 59 15.85 15.31 -6.70
C PRO A 59 15.48 13.82 -6.72
N ALA A 60 15.80 13.06 -5.65
CA ALA A 60 15.46 11.65 -5.53
C ALA A 60 13.95 11.43 -5.37
N LEU A 61 13.28 12.32 -4.64
CA LEU A 61 11.83 12.29 -4.45
C LEU A 61 11.10 12.59 -5.76
N ASP A 62 11.62 13.52 -6.56
CA ASP A 62 11.06 13.84 -7.87
C ASP A 62 11.21 12.69 -8.86
N GLU A 63 12.34 12.00 -8.87
CA GLU A 63 12.52 10.75 -9.62
C GLU A 63 11.50 9.68 -9.21
N ALA A 64 11.25 9.53 -7.91
CA ALA A 64 10.27 8.59 -7.39
C ALA A 64 8.85 8.90 -7.87
N ARG A 65 8.46 10.18 -7.89
CA ARG A 65 7.15 10.61 -8.42
C ARG A 65 6.99 10.26 -9.90
N HIS A 66 8.01 10.51 -10.70
CA HIS A 66 8.00 10.18 -12.13
C HIS A 66 7.96 8.66 -12.36
N ALA A 67 8.71 7.89 -11.58
CA ALA A 67 8.72 6.44 -11.69
C ALA A 67 7.36 5.84 -11.35
N LEU A 68 6.71 6.28 -10.27
CA LEU A 68 5.36 5.84 -9.95
C LEU A 68 4.37 6.18 -11.05
N ALA A 69 4.41 7.42 -11.55
CA ALA A 69 3.51 7.86 -12.62
C ALA A 69 3.66 6.99 -13.89
N SER A 70 4.90 6.64 -14.26
CA SER A 70 5.19 5.79 -15.40
C SER A 70 4.68 4.36 -15.22
N GLN A 71 4.76 3.82 -14.01
CA GLN A 71 4.40 2.43 -13.69
C GLN A 71 2.96 2.27 -13.22
N TRP A 72 2.27 3.36 -12.89
CA TRP A 72 0.91 3.30 -12.36
C TRP A 72 -0.08 2.50 -13.23
N PRO A 73 -0.04 2.60 -14.56
CA PRO A 73 -0.91 1.79 -15.43
C PRO A 73 -0.70 0.28 -15.33
N ASP A 74 0.45 -0.16 -14.81
CA ASP A 74 0.77 -1.59 -14.67
C ASP A 74 0.24 -2.19 -13.37
N PHE A 75 -0.19 -1.35 -12.42
CA PHE A 75 -0.84 -1.81 -11.20
C PHE A 75 -2.31 -2.16 -11.42
N LEU A 76 -2.77 -3.16 -10.69
CA LEU A 76 -4.20 -3.36 -10.45
C LEU A 76 -4.65 -2.29 -9.44
N VAL A 77 -5.29 -1.25 -9.92
CA VAL A 77 -5.77 -0.13 -9.09
C VAL A 77 -7.22 -0.36 -8.72
N LEU A 78 -7.50 -0.49 -7.42
CA LEU A 78 -8.86 -0.70 -6.91
C LEU A 78 -9.48 0.63 -6.48
N ASP A 79 -10.72 0.86 -6.90
CA ASP A 79 -11.48 2.04 -6.51
C ASP A 79 -11.93 1.99 -5.05
N VAL A 80 -12.05 3.16 -4.45
CA VAL A 80 -12.61 3.35 -3.11
C VAL A 80 -14.11 3.59 -3.27
N SER A 81 -14.87 2.50 -3.30
CA SER A 81 -16.33 2.54 -3.41
C SER A 81 -17.01 2.74 -2.06
N GLN A 82 -18.31 2.99 -2.05
CA GLN A 82 -19.08 3.08 -0.81
C GLN A 82 -18.99 1.79 0.01
N SER A 83 -19.03 0.62 -0.62
CA SER A 83 -18.89 -0.66 0.08
C SER A 83 -17.50 -0.81 0.73
N ILE A 84 -16.45 -0.32 0.10
CA ILE A 84 -15.09 -0.32 0.67
C ILE A 84 -15.01 0.63 1.88
N VAL A 85 -15.58 1.83 1.82
CA VAL A 85 -15.52 2.75 2.97
C VAL A 85 -16.40 2.27 4.13
N GLU A 86 -17.51 1.59 3.87
CA GLU A 86 -18.31 0.94 4.92
C GLU A 86 -17.52 -0.18 5.60
N LEU A 87 -16.86 -1.04 4.83
CA LEU A 87 -15.99 -2.08 5.36
C LEU A 87 -14.80 -1.45 6.15
N ALA A 88 -14.21 -0.38 5.63
CA ALA A 88 -13.15 0.36 6.31
C ALA A 88 -13.63 0.91 7.66
N GLY A 89 -14.86 1.43 7.74
CA GLY A 89 -15.47 1.88 9.00
C GLY A 89 -15.55 0.75 10.02
N ALA A 90 -15.98 -0.43 9.61
CA ALA A 90 -16.01 -1.61 10.47
C ALA A 90 -14.60 -2.04 10.93
N HIS A 91 -13.62 -2.03 10.04
CA HIS A 91 -12.23 -2.35 10.37
C HIS A 91 -11.58 -1.30 11.29
N ALA A 92 -11.90 -0.02 11.09
CA ALA A 92 -11.41 1.06 11.95
C ALA A 92 -11.89 0.87 13.40
N ASP A 93 -13.13 0.48 13.57
CA ASP A 93 -13.70 0.18 14.88
C ASP A 93 -13.09 -1.09 15.49
N LEU A 94 -13.08 -2.18 14.72
CA LEU A 94 -12.61 -3.49 15.21
C LEU A 94 -11.11 -3.51 15.55
N PHE A 95 -10.29 -2.86 14.75
CA PHE A 95 -8.82 -2.89 14.87
C PHE A 95 -8.20 -1.59 15.38
N ALA A 96 -9.01 -0.61 15.74
CA ALA A 96 -8.57 0.72 16.19
C ALA A 96 -7.61 1.39 15.18
N LEU A 97 -7.97 1.38 13.89
CA LEU A 97 -7.18 1.94 12.80
C LEU A 97 -7.58 3.38 12.47
N ARG A 98 -6.61 4.14 11.93
CA ARG A 98 -6.90 5.41 11.28
C ARG A 98 -7.67 5.18 9.98
N ALA A 99 -8.41 6.20 9.54
CA ALA A 99 -9.31 6.10 8.39
C ALA A 99 -8.61 5.56 7.12
N TYR A 100 -7.49 6.13 6.72
CA TYR A 100 -6.81 5.70 5.49
C TYR A 100 -6.17 4.32 5.61
N ASP A 101 -5.64 3.97 6.78
CA ASP A 101 -5.14 2.61 7.05
C ASP A 101 -6.29 1.59 6.96
N ALA A 102 -7.45 1.93 7.49
CA ALA A 102 -8.64 1.09 7.40
C ALA A 102 -9.12 0.94 5.95
N VAL A 103 -9.04 1.99 5.13
CA VAL A 103 -9.37 1.92 3.69
C VAL A 103 -8.39 1.02 2.95
N GLN A 104 -7.09 1.10 3.24
CA GLN A 104 -6.09 0.20 2.65
C GLN A 104 -6.38 -1.26 3.00
N LEU A 105 -6.62 -1.54 4.28
CA LEU A 105 -6.93 -2.89 4.75
C LEU A 105 -8.23 -3.42 4.12
N ALA A 106 -9.29 -2.62 4.09
CA ALA A 106 -10.56 -3.01 3.52
C ALA A 106 -10.46 -3.31 2.02
N THR A 107 -9.66 -2.53 1.30
CA THR A 107 -9.42 -2.74 -0.13
C THR A 107 -8.69 -4.07 -0.37
N ALA A 108 -7.66 -4.36 0.42
CA ALA A 108 -6.92 -5.62 0.32
C ALA A 108 -7.80 -6.83 0.71
N ALA A 109 -8.59 -6.71 1.77
CA ALA A 109 -9.51 -7.75 2.21
C ALA A 109 -10.59 -8.03 1.16
N HIS A 110 -11.15 -6.99 0.56
CA HIS A 110 -12.10 -7.12 -0.54
C HIS A 110 -11.48 -7.84 -1.74
N LEU A 111 -10.27 -7.46 -2.12
CA LEU A 111 -9.54 -8.14 -3.20
C LEU A 111 -9.29 -9.62 -2.88
N ALA A 112 -8.90 -9.93 -1.64
CA ALA A 112 -8.68 -11.31 -1.20
C ALA A 112 -9.96 -12.15 -1.26
N ASP A 113 -11.11 -11.55 -0.92
CA ASP A 113 -12.41 -12.23 -0.98
C ASP A 113 -12.89 -12.49 -2.42
N GLN A 114 -12.54 -11.61 -3.35
CA GLN A 114 -12.96 -11.71 -4.75
C GLN A 114 -11.98 -12.48 -5.64
N SER A 115 -10.77 -12.72 -5.18
CA SER A 115 -9.72 -13.35 -5.98
C SER A 115 -9.58 -14.84 -5.68
N GLU A 116 -9.36 -15.64 -6.71
CA GLU A 116 -8.94 -17.05 -6.57
C GLU A 116 -7.45 -17.14 -6.19
N LYS A 117 -6.67 -16.10 -6.41
CA LYS A 117 -5.25 -16.04 -6.06
C LYS A 117 -5.07 -15.50 -4.64
N PRO A 118 -4.12 -16.03 -3.87
CA PRO A 118 -3.84 -15.49 -2.55
C PRO A 118 -3.34 -14.05 -2.65
N VAL A 119 -3.80 -13.21 -1.72
CA VAL A 119 -3.37 -11.81 -1.58
C VAL A 119 -2.44 -11.71 -0.40
N LYS A 120 -1.24 -11.18 -0.64
CA LYS A 120 -0.26 -10.83 0.39
C LYS A 120 -0.29 -9.33 0.62
N PHE A 121 -0.34 -8.92 1.88
CA PHE A 121 -0.42 -7.52 2.26
C PHE A 121 0.97 -6.96 2.57
N ALA A 122 1.46 -6.07 1.73
CA ALA A 122 2.76 -5.41 1.90
C ALA A 122 2.60 -4.13 2.71
N CYS A 123 3.07 -4.16 3.95
CA CYS A 123 2.96 -3.04 4.89
C CYS A 123 4.09 -3.10 5.91
N PHE A 124 4.51 -1.92 6.41
CA PHE A 124 5.53 -1.79 7.45
C PHE A 124 4.99 -1.20 8.76
N ASP A 125 3.67 -1.02 8.86
CA ASP A 125 3.01 -0.64 10.10
C ASP A 125 2.60 -1.88 10.89
N ARG A 126 3.04 -1.99 12.14
CA ARG A 126 2.79 -3.16 12.99
C ARG A 126 1.32 -3.41 13.25
N ARG A 127 0.57 -2.37 13.55
CA ARG A 127 -0.87 -2.46 13.89
C ARG A 127 -1.66 -2.92 12.68
N LEU A 128 -1.34 -2.35 11.53
CA LEU A 128 -2.00 -2.70 10.27
C LEU A 128 -1.66 -4.12 9.83
N ASN A 129 -0.42 -4.56 10.01
CA ASN A 129 -0.02 -5.96 9.75
C ASN A 129 -0.74 -6.96 10.64
N LYS A 130 -0.92 -6.65 11.92
CA LYS A 130 -1.71 -7.51 12.83
C LYS A 130 -3.16 -7.64 12.38
N ALA A 131 -3.76 -6.54 11.93
CA ALA A 131 -5.12 -6.55 11.42
C ALA A 131 -5.23 -7.38 10.13
N ALA A 132 -4.29 -7.23 9.20
CA ALA A 132 -4.23 -8.02 7.97
C ALA A 132 -4.11 -9.52 8.25
N ALA A 133 -3.22 -9.89 9.17
CA ALA A 133 -3.04 -11.29 9.60
C ALA A 133 -4.31 -11.85 10.26
N ALA A 134 -5.00 -11.06 11.08
CA ALA A 134 -6.28 -11.45 11.69
C ALA A 134 -7.38 -11.70 10.66
N LEU A 135 -7.30 -11.06 9.49
CA LEU A 135 -8.20 -11.29 8.35
C LEU A 135 -7.72 -12.44 7.43
N GLY A 136 -6.65 -13.13 7.80
CA GLY A 136 -6.15 -14.30 7.06
C GLY A 136 -5.21 -13.99 5.89
N MET A 137 -4.74 -12.76 5.76
CA MET A 137 -3.76 -12.39 4.73
C MET A 137 -2.33 -12.61 5.23
N ASP A 138 -1.47 -13.13 4.36
CA ASP A 138 -0.03 -13.13 4.61
C ASP A 138 0.51 -11.69 4.56
N THR A 139 1.55 -11.44 5.34
CA THR A 139 2.25 -10.14 5.38
C THR A 139 3.73 -10.31 5.01
N LEU A 140 4.45 -9.20 4.84
CA LEU A 140 5.89 -9.23 4.57
C LEU A 140 6.69 -9.77 5.74
#